data_487549567bfab9469dadfae7d0cf0df3
#
_entry.id   487549567bfab9469dadfae7d0cf0df3
#
_cell.length_a   1.000
_cell.length_b   1.000
_cell.length_c   1.000
_cell.angle_alpha   90.00
_cell.angle_beta   90.00
_cell.angle_gamma   90.00
#
_symmetry.space_group_name_H-M   'P 1'
#
loop_
_entity.id
_entity.type
_entity.pdbx_description
1 polymer ?
#
loop_
_entity_poly.entity_id
_entity_poly.type
_entity_poly.pdbx_seq_one_letter_code
_entity_poly.pdbx_strand_id
1 'polypeptide(L)'
;RACLARRLAGHWPGIDQETAFTLGLFSLLDAFVDIPLKHLCEKLNLSDSLKNALMRRAGGLGQLLTLVQKLEQAEWDDLDWYALEQIGLQADVISSAYVDALNDARELVEALA
;
A
#
# COMPACT_ATOMS: atom_id res chain seq x y z
N ARG A 1 -4.11 0.06 5.87
CA ARG A 1 -3.53 -0.14 4.52
C ARG A 1 -2.57 0.98 4.14
N ALA A 2 -2.97 2.23 4.29
CA ALA A 2 -2.13 3.37 3.93
C ALA A 2 -0.85 3.45 4.76
N CYS A 3 -0.95 3.25 6.07
CA CYS A 3 0.23 3.27 6.96
C CYS A 3 1.19 2.12 6.66
N LEU A 4 0.65 0.93 6.36
CA LEU A 4 1.47 -0.22 6.00
C LEU A 4 2.21 0.03 4.67
N ALA A 5 1.51 0.57 3.67
CA ALA A 5 2.12 0.92 2.39
C ALA A 5 3.27 1.92 2.58
N ARG A 6 3.08 2.93 3.41
CA ARG A 6 4.12 3.92 3.70
C ARG A 6 5.33 3.29 4.38
N ARG A 7 5.12 2.43 5.37
CA ARG A 7 6.21 1.76 6.08
C ARG A 7 7.02 0.85 5.15
N LEU A 8 6.33 0.04 4.34
CA LEU A 8 7.00 -0.85 3.40
C LEU A 8 7.76 -0.07 2.32
N ALA A 9 7.22 1.07 1.87
CA ALA A 9 7.88 1.91 0.87
C ALA A 9 9.23 2.42 1.36
N GLY A 10 9.40 2.63 2.66
CA GLY A 10 10.68 3.03 3.24
C GLY A 10 11.80 2.01 3.01
N HIS A 11 11.46 0.76 2.76
CA HIS A 11 12.39 -0.31 2.45
C HIS A 11 12.39 -0.70 0.96
N TRP A 12 11.62 -0.01 0.14
CA TRP A 12 11.43 -0.36 -1.28
C TRP A 12 12.12 0.69 -2.15
N PRO A 13 13.14 0.28 -2.93
CA PRO A 13 13.86 1.24 -3.80
C PRO A 13 12.92 1.89 -4.82
N GLY A 14 13.04 3.19 -4.97
CA GLY A 14 12.33 3.94 -6.00
C GLY A 14 10.88 4.28 -5.71
N ILE A 15 10.38 3.95 -4.52
CA ILE A 15 9.01 4.30 -4.12
C ILE A 15 9.03 5.36 -3.03
N ASP A 16 8.35 6.47 -3.27
CA ASP A 16 8.16 7.53 -2.30
C ASP A 16 7.12 7.13 -1.25
N GLN A 17 7.44 7.32 0.02
CA GLN A 17 6.59 6.90 1.14
C GLN A 17 5.24 7.61 1.15
N GLU A 18 5.21 8.90 0.84
CA GLU A 18 3.96 9.67 0.82
C GLU A 18 3.07 9.27 -0.36
N THR A 19 3.67 8.95 -1.50
CA THR A 19 2.94 8.42 -2.65
C THR A 19 2.33 7.06 -2.30
N ALA A 20 3.06 6.21 -1.60
CA ALA A 20 2.57 4.91 -1.14
C ALA A 20 1.42 5.06 -0.16
N PHE A 21 1.49 6.02 0.75
CA PHE A 21 0.41 6.33 1.68
C PHE A 21 -0.87 6.72 0.92
N THR A 22 -0.72 7.62 -0.05
CA THR A 22 -1.83 8.07 -0.90
C THR A 22 -2.44 6.90 -1.68
N LEU A 23 -1.60 6.03 -2.22
CA LEU A 23 -2.04 4.82 -2.92
C LEU A 23 -2.91 3.95 -2.01
N GLY A 24 -2.46 3.73 -0.79
CA GLY A 24 -3.19 2.92 0.19
C GLY A 24 -4.54 3.54 0.55
N LEU A 25 -4.60 4.86 0.72
CA LEU A 25 -5.85 5.56 0.99
C LEU A 25 -6.84 5.39 -0.16
N PHE A 26 -6.40 5.67 -1.38
CA PHE A 26 -7.30 5.62 -2.53
C PHE A 26 -7.74 4.20 -2.87
N SER A 27 -6.93 3.20 -2.56
CA SER A 27 -7.33 1.81 -2.78
C SER A 27 -8.51 1.37 -1.92
N LEU A 28 -8.81 2.13 -0.85
CA LEU A 28 -9.95 1.86 0.03
C LEU A 28 -11.21 2.61 -0.38
N LEU A 29 -11.09 3.67 -1.18
CA LEU A 29 -12.23 4.54 -1.49
C LEU A 29 -13.36 3.83 -2.22
N ASP A 30 -13.03 2.90 -3.11
CA ASP A 30 -14.04 2.15 -3.83
C ASP A 30 -14.88 1.24 -2.91
N ALA A 31 -14.35 0.90 -1.72
CA ALA A 31 -15.08 0.13 -0.72
C ALA A 31 -16.03 1.01 0.10
N PHE A 32 -15.77 2.32 0.18
CA PHE A 32 -16.55 3.25 1.02
C PHE A 32 -17.51 4.12 0.23
N VAL A 33 -17.25 4.33 -1.06
CA VAL A 33 -18.11 5.14 -1.93
C VAL A 33 -18.63 4.28 -3.06
N ASP A 34 -19.88 4.52 -3.44
CA ASP A 34 -20.53 3.76 -4.52
C ASP A 34 -20.22 4.36 -5.89
N ILE A 35 -18.93 4.58 -6.14
CA ILE A 35 -18.42 5.12 -7.40
C ILE A 35 -17.32 4.18 -7.90
N PRO A 36 -17.36 3.73 -9.17
CA PRO A 36 -16.29 2.90 -9.72
C PRO A 36 -14.93 3.57 -9.58
N LEU A 37 -13.90 2.77 -9.26
CA LEU A 37 -12.54 3.26 -9.06
C LEU A 37 -12.02 4.08 -10.26
N LYS A 38 -12.37 3.67 -11.46
CA LYS A 38 -12.02 4.40 -12.68
C LYS A 38 -12.51 5.85 -12.65
N HIS A 39 -13.77 6.05 -12.24
CA HIS A 39 -14.35 7.39 -12.16
C HIS A 39 -13.69 8.22 -11.05
N LEU A 40 -13.34 7.60 -9.93
CA LEU A 40 -12.61 8.27 -8.86
C LEU A 40 -11.24 8.76 -9.34
N CYS A 41 -10.51 7.94 -10.07
CA CYS A 41 -9.21 8.30 -10.61
C CYS A 41 -9.31 9.49 -11.57
N GLU A 42 -10.33 9.52 -12.38
CA GLU A 42 -10.57 10.63 -13.33
C GLU A 42 -10.93 11.92 -12.60
N LYS A 43 -11.80 11.84 -11.60
CA LYS A 43 -12.24 13.02 -10.84
C LYS A 43 -11.15 13.62 -9.96
N LEU A 44 -10.30 12.78 -9.37
CA LEU A 44 -9.27 13.23 -8.45
C LEU A 44 -7.99 13.68 -9.14
N ASN A 45 -7.93 13.55 -10.46
CA ASN A 45 -6.79 13.99 -11.26
C ASN A 45 -5.45 13.42 -10.74
N LEU A 46 -5.43 12.13 -10.49
CA LEU A 46 -4.26 11.44 -9.97
C LEU A 46 -3.17 11.32 -11.05
N SER A 47 -1.92 11.17 -10.62
CA SER A 47 -0.81 10.92 -11.54
C SER A 47 -1.03 9.58 -12.28
N ASP A 48 -0.40 9.44 -13.45
CA ASP A 48 -0.51 8.21 -14.25
C ASP A 48 0.04 7.01 -13.49
N SER A 49 1.12 7.19 -12.71
CA SER A 49 1.69 6.11 -11.89
C SER A 49 0.69 5.59 -10.87
N LEU A 50 -0.02 6.49 -10.18
CA LEU A 50 -1.04 6.10 -9.20
C LEU A 50 -2.24 5.45 -9.88
N LYS A 51 -2.72 6.01 -10.99
CA LYS A 51 -3.84 5.43 -11.75
C LYS A 51 -3.52 4.01 -12.21
N ASN A 52 -2.34 3.81 -12.78
CA ASN A 52 -1.93 2.50 -13.29
C ASN A 52 -1.75 1.49 -12.17
N ALA A 53 -1.21 1.92 -11.01
CA ALA A 53 -1.09 1.05 -9.84
C ALA A 53 -2.46 0.63 -9.30
N LEU A 54 -3.41 1.56 -9.21
CA LEU A 54 -4.75 1.29 -8.70
C LEU A 54 -5.57 0.43 -9.65
N MET A 55 -5.52 0.74 -10.96
CA MET A 55 -6.38 0.11 -11.95
C MET A 55 -5.82 -1.20 -12.47
N ARG A 56 -4.50 -1.31 -12.63
CA ARG A 56 -3.85 -2.43 -13.32
C ARG A 56 -2.77 -3.11 -12.49
N ARG A 57 -2.51 -2.63 -11.28
CA ARG A 57 -1.40 -3.13 -10.43
C ARG A 57 -0.05 -3.03 -11.14
N ALA A 58 0.13 -2.00 -11.96
CA ALA A 58 1.34 -1.81 -12.75
C ALA A 58 2.45 -1.14 -11.94
N GLY A 59 3.70 -1.46 -12.28
CA GLY A 59 4.89 -0.85 -11.71
C GLY A 59 5.16 -1.23 -10.26
N GLY A 60 6.14 -0.59 -9.65
CA GLY A 60 6.52 -0.84 -8.25
C GLY A 60 5.39 -0.51 -7.28
N LEU A 61 4.65 0.58 -7.52
CA LEU A 61 3.49 0.94 -6.70
C LEU A 61 2.41 -0.14 -6.75
N GLY A 62 2.15 -0.71 -7.93
CA GLY A 62 1.17 -1.78 -8.08
C GLY A 62 1.60 -3.05 -7.35
N GLN A 63 2.89 -3.38 -7.42
CA GLN A 63 3.46 -4.51 -6.69
C GLN A 63 3.36 -4.30 -5.17
N LEU A 64 3.64 -3.10 -4.71
CA LEU A 64 3.51 -2.74 -3.29
C LEU A 64 2.06 -2.89 -2.83
N LEU A 65 1.10 -2.41 -3.59
CA LEU A 65 -0.31 -2.52 -3.24
C LEU A 65 -0.76 -3.99 -3.19
N THR A 66 -0.30 -4.81 -4.12
CA THR A 66 -0.58 -6.25 -4.11
C THR A 66 -0.01 -6.91 -2.86
N LEU A 67 1.22 -6.57 -2.48
CA LEU A 67 1.84 -7.09 -1.26
C LEU A 67 1.03 -6.69 -0.02
N VAL A 68 0.66 -5.42 0.08
CA VAL A 68 -0.12 -4.91 1.21
C VAL A 68 -1.44 -5.67 1.35
N GLN A 69 -2.14 -5.88 0.25
CA GLN A 69 -3.41 -6.62 0.27
C GLN A 69 -3.24 -8.07 0.69
N LYS A 70 -2.20 -8.73 0.22
CA LYS A 70 -1.89 -10.11 0.62
C LYS A 70 -1.59 -10.21 2.11
N LEU A 71 -0.84 -9.25 2.65
CA LEU A 71 -0.54 -9.21 4.08
C LEU A 71 -1.79 -9.00 4.92
N GLU A 72 -2.71 -8.14 4.49
CA GLU A 72 -3.98 -7.92 5.17
C GLU A 72 -4.86 -9.17 5.18
N GLN A 73 -4.80 -9.97 4.13
CA GLN A 73 -5.58 -11.19 3.99
C GLN A 73 -4.89 -12.40 4.59
N ALA A 74 -3.73 -12.20 5.21
CA ALA A 74 -2.89 -13.26 5.79
C ALA A 74 -2.47 -14.32 4.77
N GLU A 75 -2.28 -13.92 3.51
CA GLU A 75 -1.86 -14.81 2.42
C GLU A 75 -0.33 -14.89 2.33
N TRP A 76 0.32 -15.25 3.42
CA TRP A 76 1.78 -15.28 3.52
C TRP A 76 2.41 -16.30 2.57
N ASP A 77 1.75 -17.41 2.31
CA ASP A 77 2.25 -18.48 1.43
C ASP A 77 2.25 -18.08 -0.04
N ASP A 78 1.45 -17.08 -0.41
CA ASP A 78 1.37 -16.58 -1.79
C ASP A 78 2.43 -15.52 -2.10
N LEU A 79 3.28 -15.14 -1.13
CA LEU A 79 4.30 -14.14 -1.33
C LEU A 79 5.52 -14.74 -2.03
N ASP A 80 6.08 -13.99 -2.97
CA ASP A 80 7.35 -14.33 -3.58
C ASP A 80 8.49 -13.85 -2.67
N TRP A 81 8.83 -14.66 -1.67
CA TRP A 81 9.84 -14.33 -0.67
C TRP A 81 11.22 -14.10 -1.30
N TYR A 82 11.54 -14.81 -2.37
CA TYR A 82 12.82 -14.63 -3.05
C TYR A 82 12.91 -13.21 -3.63
N ALA A 83 11.90 -12.76 -4.36
CA ALA A 83 11.86 -11.42 -4.93
C ALA A 83 11.87 -10.34 -3.85
N LEU A 84 11.16 -10.56 -2.74
CA LEU A 84 11.12 -9.61 -1.62
C LEU A 84 12.49 -9.49 -0.93
N GLU A 85 13.20 -10.59 -0.75
CA GLU A 85 14.54 -10.57 -0.18
C GLU A 85 15.52 -9.79 -1.04
N GLN A 86 15.36 -9.83 -2.37
CA GLN A 86 16.24 -9.11 -3.29
C GLN A 86 16.17 -7.59 -3.11
N ILE A 87 15.06 -7.07 -2.61
CA ILE A 87 14.88 -5.64 -2.35
C ILE A 87 14.95 -5.29 -0.86
N GLY A 88 15.37 -6.24 -0.02
CA GLY A 88 15.56 -6.00 1.40
C GLY A 88 14.33 -6.21 2.27
N LEU A 89 13.25 -6.77 1.71
CA LEU A 89 12.01 -7.05 2.44
C LEU A 89 11.98 -8.49 2.92
N GLN A 90 12.79 -8.77 3.94
CA GLN A 90 12.77 -10.07 4.61
C GLN A 90 11.57 -10.15 5.56
N ALA A 91 11.26 -11.37 6.01
CA ALA A 91 10.10 -11.62 6.86
C ALA A 91 10.08 -10.78 8.14
N ASP A 92 11.25 -10.60 8.78
CA ASP A 92 11.36 -9.78 9.98
C ASP A 92 11.12 -8.29 9.71
N VAL A 93 11.59 -7.79 8.57
CA VAL A 93 11.37 -6.40 8.15
C VAL A 93 9.88 -6.16 7.89
N ILE A 94 9.22 -7.08 7.19
CA ILE A 94 7.79 -7.00 6.91
C ILE A 94 6.99 -7.06 8.20
N SER A 95 7.33 -7.96 9.11
CA SER A 95 6.64 -8.08 10.40
C SER A 95 6.78 -6.81 11.24
N SER A 96 7.97 -6.23 11.31
CA SER A 96 8.21 -4.95 11.99
C SER A 96 7.40 -3.83 11.36
N ALA A 97 7.39 -3.75 10.03
CA ALA A 97 6.64 -2.72 9.31
C ALA A 97 5.14 -2.84 9.59
N TYR A 98 4.62 -4.07 9.67
CA TYR A 98 3.21 -4.33 9.98
C TYR A 98 2.84 -3.82 11.37
N VAL A 99 3.65 -4.14 12.37
CA VAL A 99 3.44 -3.68 13.75
C VAL A 99 3.52 -2.15 13.84
N ASP A 100 4.54 -1.56 13.21
CA ASP A 100 4.70 -0.10 13.18
C ASP A 100 3.51 0.58 12.49
N ALA A 101 2.99 -0.03 11.43
CA ALA A 101 1.82 0.50 10.71
C ALA A 101 0.57 0.46 11.58
N LEU A 102 0.38 -0.59 12.37
CA LEU A 102 -0.75 -0.66 13.33
C LEU A 102 -0.65 0.44 14.37
N ASN A 103 0.54 0.71 14.88
CA ASN A 103 0.77 1.80 15.84
C ASN A 103 0.54 3.16 15.19
N ASP A 104 0.99 3.38 13.95
CA ASP A 104 0.77 4.61 13.19
C ASP A 104 -0.73 4.86 13.00
N ALA A 105 -1.47 3.82 12.62
CA ALA A 105 -2.92 3.93 12.40
C ALA A 105 -3.64 4.29 13.70
N ARG A 106 -3.24 3.68 14.81
CA ARG A 106 -3.82 3.99 16.13
C ARG A 106 -3.57 5.45 16.50
N GLU A 107 -2.35 5.95 16.31
CA GLU A 107 -2.00 7.34 16.59
C GLU A 107 -2.83 8.31 15.74
N LEU A 108 -3.05 7.99 14.46
CA LEU A 108 -3.89 8.81 13.59
C LEU A 108 -5.32 8.88 14.09
N VAL A 109 -5.89 7.74 14.48
CA VAL A 109 -7.26 7.69 15.02
C VAL A 109 -7.37 8.49 16.31
N GLU A 110 -6.40 8.36 17.22
CA GLU A 110 -6.35 9.12 18.47
C GLU A 110 -6.25 10.63 18.21
N ALA A 111 -5.46 11.03 17.20
CA ALA A 111 -5.32 12.44 16.84
C ALA A 111 -6.60 13.04 16.26
N LEU A 112 -7.46 12.21 15.66
CA LEU A 112 -8.73 12.64 15.07
C LEU A 112 -9.89 12.64 16.08
N ALA A 113 -9.71 12.03 17.22
CA ALA A 113 -10.74 11.88 18.24
C ALA A 113 -11.03 13.18 19.01
#